data_d3f7e9f393a04935fdc42438f247166d
#
_entry.id   d3f7e9f393a04935fdc42438f247166d
#
_cell.length_a   1.000
_cell.length_b   1.000
_cell.length_c   1.000
_cell.angle_alpha   90.00
_cell.angle_beta   90.00
_cell.angle_gamma   90.00
#
_symmetry.space_group_name_H-M   'P 1'
#
loop_
_entity.id
_entity.type
_entity.pdbx_description
1 polymer ?
#
loop_
_entity_poly.entity_id
_entity_poly.type
_entity_poly.pdbx_seq_one_letter_code
_entity_poly.pdbx_strand_id
1 'polypeptide(L)'
;MTQPIIRFQAVSKSFGAQTVLRDFSLDVEPGAFVTVIGRSGCGKTTVLKLVNGLLAPDTGRVLVQGQDVARADPVALRRHIGYAIQSVGLFPHMTVEKNIAYVPAISGLEGWKGKQRREKAAALLKQVGLDPALAGRYPRALSGGQRQRVGIARALAAGPELLLMDEPFGAVDEITRGQLQDELLRIHRESGITVLFVTHDIAEALKLGTRTLVMDAGEIQQYDTPSRLLAHPATPFVERLVRRSQAFQARA
;
A
#
# COMPACT_ATOMS: atom_id res chain seq x y z
N MET A 1 5.60 24.45 -7.66
CA MET A 1 5.61 23.28 -6.74
C MET A 1 4.43 22.39 -7.11
N THR A 2 4.66 21.13 -7.37
CA THR A 2 3.61 20.15 -7.67
C THR A 2 2.73 19.98 -6.43
N GLN A 3 1.42 19.93 -6.61
CA GLN A 3 0.49 19.66 -5.52
C GLN A 3 0.68 18.22 -5.02
N PRO A 4 0.81 17.98 -3.70
CA PRO A 4 0.93 16.62 -3.18
C PRO A 4 -0.33 15.80 -3.47
N ILE A 5 -0.14 14.52 -3.77
CA ILE A 5 -1.25 13.59 -4.03
C ILE A 5 -1.99 13.22 -2.73
N ILE A 6 -1.26 13.17 -1.62
CA ILE A 6 -1.84 13.00 -0.28
C ILE A 6 -1.31 14.12 0.60
N ARG A 7 -2.19 14.76 1.38
CA ARG A 7 -1.81 15.74 2.40
C ARG A 7 -2.57 15.49 3.69
N PHE A 8 -1.83 15.31 4.77
CA PHE A 8 -2.35 15.33 6.13
C PHE A 8 -2.06 16.69 6.74
N GLN A 9 -3.06 17.31 7.33
CA GLN A 9 -2.96 18.64 7.99
C GLN A 9 -3.39 18.52 9.44
N ALA A 10 -2.44 18.47 10.37
CA ALA A 10 -2.65 18.43 11.82
C ALA A 10 -3.68 17.36 12.24
N VAL A 11 -3.56 16.16 11.67
CA VAL A 11 -4.52 15.08 11.87
C VAL A 11 -4.31 14.39 13.20
N SER A 12 -5.36 14.33 14.02
CA SER A 12 -5.39 13.48 15.21
C SER A 12 -6.49 12.43 15.09
N LYS A 13 -6.22 11.22 15.64
CA LYS A 13 -7.18 10.11 15.67
C LYS A 13 -7.03 9.32 16.94
N SER A 14 -8.17 9.08 17.61
CA SER A 14 -8.26 8.25 18.81
C SER A 14 -9.30 7.15 18.65
N PHE A 15 -9.13 6.06 19.39
CA PHE A 15 -10.09 4.98 19.54
C PHE A 15 -10.38 4.81 21.04
N GLY A 16 -11.55 5.25 21.47
CA GLY A 16 -11.84 5.38 22.89
C GLY A 16 -10.85 6.34 23.59
N ALA A 17 -10.20 5.89 24.65
CA ALA A 17 -9.20 6.67 25.38
C ALA A 17 -7.79 6.65 24.76
N GLN A 18 -7.56 5.83 23.73
CA GLN A 18 -6.23 5.68 23.12
C GLN A 18 -6.08 6.59 21.91
N THR A 19 -5.17 7.59 22.00
CA THR A 19 -4.75 8.39 20.86
C THR A 19 -3.76 7.60 20.00
N VAL A 20 -4.08 7.39 18.73
CA VAL A 20 -3.30 6.62 17.76
C VAL A 20 -2.52 7.50 16.80
N LEU A 21 -3.03 8.68 16.46
CA LEU A 21 -2.30 9.71 15.72
C LEU A 21 -2.45 11.04 16.45
N ARG A 22 -1.35 11.80 16.55
CA ARG A 22 -1.31 13.10 17.23
C ARG A 22 -0.67 14.13 16.32
N ASP A 23 -1.42 15.17 15.98
CA ASP A 23 -0.97 16.31 15.16
C ASP A 23 -0.14 15.90 13.94
N PHE A 24 -0.60 14.84 13.28
CA PHE A 24 0.11 14.18 12.17
C PHE A 24 -0.02 15.03 10.91
N SER A 25 1.11 15.54 10.41
CA SER A 25 1.18 16.35 9.19
C SER A 25 2.20 15.76 8.23
N LEU A 26 1.78 15.48 7.00
CA LEU A 26 2.62 14.83 5.97
C LEU A 26 2.11 15.21 4.58
N ASP A 27 3.04 15.54 3.69
CA ASP A 27 2.80 15.67 2.26
C ASP A 27 3.47 14.50 1.52
N VAL A 28 2.72 13.85 0.63
CA VAL A 28 3.22 12.81 -0.27
C VAL A 28 3.14 13.31 -1.70
N GLU A 29 4.28 13.36 -2.37
CA GLU A 29 4.37 13.82 -3.74
C GLU A 29 3.86 12.77 -4.73
N PRO A 30 3.27 13.19 -5.88
CA PRO A 30 2.90 12.26 -6.94
C PRO A 30 4.11 11.45 -7.43
N GLY A 31 3.89 10.17 -7.72
CA GLY A 31 4.93 9.25 -8.18
C GLY A 31 5.93 8.82 -7.09
N ALA A 32 5.74 9.19 -5.82
CA ALA A 32 6.57 8.71 -4.73
C ALA A 32 6.20 7.26 -4.35
N PHE A 33 7.21 6.45 -4.05
CA PHE A 33 7.03 5.19 -3.34
C PHE A 33 7.35 5.44 -1.87
N VAL A 34 6.32 5.64 -1.05
CA VAL A 34 6.47 5.92 0.38
C VAL A 34 6.28 4.64 1.18
N THR A 35 7.34 4.19 1.84
CA THR A 35 7.25 3.10 2.82
C THR A 35 6.97 3.65 4.21
N VAL A 36 6.11 2.99 4.97
CA VAL A 36 5.71 3.37 6.33
C VAL A 36 6.11 2.28 7.29
N ILE A 37 7.02 2.59 8.20
CA ILE A 37 7.54 1.66 9.19
C ILE A 37 7.39 2.19 10.61
N GLY A 38 7.38 1.29 11.58
CA GLY A 38 7.25 1.61 13.00
C GLY A 38 6.74 0.44 13.81
N ARG A 39 6.67 0.60 15.12
CA ARG A 39 6.19 -0.46 16.03
C ARG A 39 4.75 -0.87 15.71
N SER A 40 4.39 -2.08 16.12
CA SER A 40 2.98 -2.50 16.07
C SER A 40 2.12 -1.54 16.90
N GLY A 41 0.95 -1.16 16.36
CA GLY A 41 0.03 -0.25 17.05
C GLY A 41 0.37 1.24 16.94
N CYS A 42 1.47 1.65 16.27
CA CYS A 42 1.85 3.07 16.15
C CYS A 42 1.02 3.88 15.14
N GLY A 43 -0.02 3.30 14.52
CA GLY A 43 -0.94 4.03 13.64
C GLY A 43 -0.75 3.83 12.13
N LYS A 44 0.17 2.98 11.66
CA LYS A 44 0.43 2.78 10.21
C LYS A 44 -0.83 2.42 9.40
N THR A 45 -1.55 1.39 9.80
CA THR A 45 -2.83 1.01 9.17
C THR A 45 -3.88 2.11 9.28
N THR A 46 -3.86 2.90 10.37
CA THR A 46 -4.77 4.06 10.55
C THR A 46 -4.49 5.13 9.51
N VAL A 47 -3.22 5.42 9.20
CA VAL A 47 -2.84 6.34 8.11
C VAL A 47 -3.43 5.88 6.77
N LEU A 48 -3.30 4.59 6.40
CA LEU A 48 -3.91 4.07 5.17
C LEU A 48 -5.44 4.20 5.16
N LYS A 49 -6.08 3.89 6.29
CA LYS A 49 -7.55 3.95 6.40
C LYS A 49 -8.09 5.37 6.34
N LEU A 50 -7.35 6.35 6.82
CA LEU A 50 -7.68 7.78 6.68
C LEU A 50 -7.61 8.23 5.22
N VAL A 51 -6.55 7.85 4.49
CA VAL A 51 -6.41 8.15 3.05
C VAL A 51 -7.55 7.56 2.22
N ASN A 52 -7.97 6.34 2.55
CA ASN A 52 -9.04 5.63 1.83
C ASN A 52 -10.46 5.99 2.32
N GLY A 53 -10.59 6.96 3.24
CA GLY A 53 -11.89 7.36 3.79
C GLY A 53 -12.62 6.23 4.54
N LEU A 54 -11.92 5.19 4.99
CA LEU A 54 -12.48 4.14 5.87
C LEU A 54 -12.55 4.60 7.33
N LEU A 55 -11.77 5.62 7.67
CA LEU A 55 -11.81 6.33 8.94
C LEU A 55 -11.86 7.83 8.66
N ALA A 56 -12.57 8.57 9.50
CA ALA A 56 -12.49 10.02 9.55
C ALA A 56 -11.51 10.45 10.64
N PRO A 57 -10.74 11.53 10.46
CA PRO A 57 -9.95 12.12 11.52
C PRO A 57 -10.86 12.73 12.60
N ASP A 58 -10.38 12.81 13.85
CA ASP A 58 -11.09 13.50 14.91
C ASP A 58 -10.83 15.02 14.84
N THR A 59 -9.61 15.40 14.45
CA THR A 59 -9.21 16.78 14.13
C THR A 59 -8.30 16.80 12.92
N GLY A 60 -8.17 17.99 12.30
CA GLY A 60 -7.37 18.16 11.10
C GLY A 60 -8.09 17.73 9.83
N ARG A 61 -7.35 17.55 8.73
CA ARG A 61 -7.89 17.17 7.42
C ARG A 61 -6.95 16.23 6.68
N VAL A 62 -7.54 15.36 5.86
CA VAL A 62 -6.81 14.54 4.89
C VAL A 62 -7.31 14.90 3.50
N LEU A 63 -6.38 15.30 2.63
CA LEU A 63 -6.69 15.58 1.23
C LEU A 63 -6.04 14.50 0.36
N VAL A 64 -6.79 14.01 -0.61
CA VAL A 64 -6.29 13.11 -1.66
C VAL A 64 -6.58 13.77 -3.01
N GLN A 65 -5.55 13.96 -3.83
CA GLN A 65 -5.64 14.71 -5.09
C GLN A 65 -6.30 16.10 -4.92
N GLY A 66 -6.02 16.77 -3.80
CA GLY A 66 -6.58 18.07 -3.46
C GLY A 66 -8.01 18.05 -2.91
N GLN A 67 -8.69 16.90 -2.91
CA GLN A 67 -10.05 16.74 -2.42
C GLN A 67 -10.04 16.30 -0.95
N ASP A 68 -10.81 16.98 -0.10
CA ASP A 68 -10.99 16.60 1.31
C ASP A 68 -11.75 15.28 1.40
N VAL A 69 -11.09 14.25 1.95
CA VAL A 69 -11.62 12.89 2.09
C VAL A 69 -12.92 12.85 2.89
N ALA A 70 -13.07 13.73 3.89
CA ALA A 70 -14.28 13.79 4.71
C ALA A 70 -15.52 14.33 3.95
N ARG A 71 -15.29 15.04 2.83
CA ARG A 71 -16.34 15.64 1.97
C ARG A 71 -16.52 14.91 0.64
N ALA A 72 -15.59 14.00 0.31
CA ALA A 72 -15.65 13.24 -0.94
C ALA A 72 -16.77 12.20 -0.91
N ASP A 73 -17.32 11.87 -2.08
CA ASP A 73 -18.11 10.63 -2.21
C ASP A 73 -17.18 9.42 -1.96
N PRO A 74 -17.43 8.62 -0.92
CA PRO A 74 -16.55 7.51 -0.56
C PRO A 74 -16.42 6.46 -1.65
N VAL A 75 -17.45 6.29 -2.49
CA VAL A 75 -17.45 5.31 -3.58
C VAL A 75 -16.59 5.82 -4.73
N ALA A 76 -16.74 7.08 -5.11
CA ALA A 76 -15.93 7.71 -6.15
C ALA A 76 -14.45 7.72 -5.74
N LEU A 77 -14.12 8.16 -4.51
CA LEU A 77 -12.77 8.18 -3.97
C LEU A 77 -12.12 6.78 -4.06
N ARG A 78 -12.77 5.74 -3.54
CA ARG A 78 -12.20 4.39 -3.46
C ARG A 78 -12.05 3.70 -4.82
N ARG A 79 -12.79 4.12 -5.84
CA ARG A 79 -12.63 3.60 -7.21
C ARG A 79 -11.31 4.02 -7.85
N HIS A 80 -10.75 5.15 -7.43
CA HIS A 80 -9.47 5.69 -7.92
C HIS A 80 -8.27 5.29 -7.06
N ILE A 81 -8.50 4.62 -5.93
CA ILE A 81 -7.45 4.15 -5.03
C ILE A 81 -7.37 2.62 -5.10
N GLY A 82 -6.21 2.09 -5.45
CA GLY A 82 -5.92 0.67 -5.28
C GLY A 82 -5.65 0.37 -3.80
N TYR A 83 -6.26 -0.68 -3.25
CA TYR A 83 -5.99 -1.05 -1.85
C TYR A 83 -5.75 -2.55 -1.70
N ALA A 84 -4.52 -2.91 -1.38
CA ALA A 84 -4.13 -4.27 -1.00
C ALA A 84 -4.11 -4.37 0.54
N ILE A 85 -5.12 -5.04 1.10
CA ILE A 85 -5.30 -5.20 2.54
C ILE A 85 -4.52 -6.41 3.08
N GLN A 86 -4.11 -6.37 4.33
CA GLN A 86 -3.34 -7.40 5.02
C GLN A 86 -4.00 -8.80 4.94
N SER A 87 -5.30 -8.89 5.10
CA SER A 87 -6.07 -10.14 5.08
C SER A 87 -6.47 -10.62 3.69
N VAL A 88 -5.95 -10.03 2.63
CA VAL A 88 -6.24 -10.26 1.19
C VAL A 88 -7.69 -10.01 0.79
N GLY A 89 -8.69 -10.46 1.57
CA GLY A 89 -10.12 -10.18 1.36
C GLY A 89 -10.64 -10.53 -0.04
N LEU A 90 -10.20 -11.66 -0.63
CA LEU A 90 -10.77 -12.15 -1.89
C LEU A 90 -12.19 -12.67 -1.64
N PHE A 91 -13.09 -12.40 -2.58
CA PHE A 91 -14.44 -12.94 -2.56
C PHE A 91 -14.41 -14.45 -2.79
N PRO A 92 -14.75 -15.30 -1.80
CA PRO A 92 -14.56 -16.75 -1.88
C PRO A 92 -15.47 -17.43 -2.92
N HIS A 93 -16.59 -16.80 -3.26
CA HIS A 93 -17.57 -17.25 -4.25
C HIS A 93 -17.27 -16.79 -5.68
N MET A 94 -16.21 -16.02 -5.87
CA MET A 94 -15.76 -15.52 -7.18
C MET A 94 -14.47 -16.22 -7.61
N THR A 95 -14.31 -16.45 -8.93
CA THR A 95 -13.03 -16.88 -9.47
C THR A 95 -11.97 -15.79 -9.34
N VAL A 96 -10.70 -16.16 -9.52
CA VAL A 96 -9.58 -15.21 -9.54
C VAL A 96 -9.80 -14.09 -10.56
N GLU A 97 -10.19 -14.44 -11.78
CA GLU A 97 -10.53 -13.46 -12.82
C GLU A 97 -11.60 -12.46 -12.37
N LYS A 98 -12.68 -12.97 -11.75
CA LYS A 98 -13.77 -12.13 -11.26
C LYS A 98 -13.35 -11.25 -10.07
N ASN A 99 -12.49 -11.77 -9.19
CA ASN A 99 -11.91 -10.99 -8.11
C ASN A 99 -11.08 -9.81 -8.64
N ILE A 100 -10.20 -10.06 -9.62
CA ILE A 100 -9.38 -9.02 -10.25
C ILE A 100 -10.26 -8.00 -10.96
N ALA A 101 -11.24 -8.45 -11.71
CA ALA A 101 -12.13 -7.58 -12.50
C ALA A 101 -13.19 -6.85 -11.67
N TYR A 102 -13.29 -7.08 -10.36
CA TYR A 102 -14.42 -6.60 -9.55
C TYR A 102 -14.56 -5.07 -9.59
N VAL A 103 -13.50 -4.34 -9.21
CA VAL A 103 -13.54 -2.88 -9.19
C VAL A 103 -13.74 -2.29 -10.59
N PRO A 104 -12.97 -2.68 -11.62
CA PRO A 104 -13.23 -2.23 -12.98
C PRO A 104 -14.68 -2.46 -13.47
N ALA A 105 -15.25 -3.62 -13.13
CA ALA A 105 -16.61 -3.98 -13.57
C ALA A 105 -17.68 -3.09 -12.92
N ILE A 106 -17.60 -2.84 -11.61
CA ILE A 106 -18.58 -1.97 -10.91
C ILE A 106 -18.36 -0.48 -11.22
N SER A 107 -17.16 -0.11 -11.68
CA SER A 107 -16.84 1.25 -12.13
C SER A 107 -17.23 1.51 -13.59
N GLY A 108 -17.71 0.50 -14.31
CA GLY A 108 -18.09 0.63 -15.70
C GLY A 108 -16.91 0.83 -16.66
N LEU A 109 -15.69 0.47 -16.24
CA LEU A 109 -14.50 0.65 -17.09
C LEU A 109 -14.58 -0.24 -18.33
N GLU A 110 -14.28 0.37 -19.49
CA GLU A 110 -14.29 -0.35 -20.76
C GLU A 110 -13.27 -1.49 -20.83
N GLY A 111 -13.61 -2.53 -21.60
CA GLY A 111 -12.72 -3.69 -21.79
C GLY A 111 -12.69 -4.67 -20.60
N TRP A 112 -13.62 -4.57 -19.65
CA TRP A 112 -13.74 -5.52 -18.54
C TRP A 112 -14.95 -6.45 -18.64
N LYS A 113 -15.32 -6.80 -19.89
CA LYS A 113 -16.41 -7.76 -20.19
C LYS A 113 -15.92 -8.89 -21.10
N GLY A 114 -16.52 -10.06 -20.97
CA GLY A 114 -16.29 -11.22 -21.87
C GLY A 114 -14.81 -11.60 -22.04
N LYS A 115 -14.36 -11.71 -23.29
CA LYS A 115 -12.99 -12.11 -23.65
C LYS A 115 -11.94 -11.10 -23.16
N GLN A 116 -12.18 -9.81 -23.32
CA GLN A 116 -11.24 -8.74 -22.91
C GLN A 116 -10.98 -8.76 -21.40
N ARG A 117 -11.99 -9.06 -20.57
CA ARG A 117 -11.80 -9.25 -19.12
C ARG A 117 -10.79 -10.36 -18.82
N ARG A 118 -10.89 -11.49 -19.52
CA ARG A 118 -9.98 -12.63 -19.33
C ARG A 118 -8.55 -12.26 -19.73
N GLU A 119 -8.39 -11.57 -20.83
CA GLU A 119 -7.08 -11.12 -21.34
C GLU A 119 -6.42 -10.13 -20.36
N LYS A 120 -7.17 -9.13 -19.87
CA LYS A 120 -6.67 -8.16 -18.88
C LYS A 120 -6.35 -8.83 -17.52
N ALA A 121 -7.20 -9.72 -17.05
CA ALA A 121 -6.93 -10.47 -15.82
C ALA A 121 -5.70 -11.38 -15.95
N ALA A 122 -5.54 -12.05 -17.11
CA ALA A 122 -4.37 -12.87 -17.40
C ALA A 122 -3.07 -12.02 -17.45
N ALA A 123 -3.12 -10.83 -18.03
CA ALA A 123 -1.99 -9.90 -18.04
C ALA A 123 -1.59 -9.47 -16.62
N LEU A 124 -2.58 -9.11 -15.78
CA LEU A 124 -2.33 -8.75 -14.38
C LEU A 124 -1.80 -9.93 -13.55
N LEU A 125 -2.28 -11.15 -13.81
CA LEU A 125 -1.72 -12.35 -13.16
C LEU A 125 -0.24 -12.52 -13.51
N LYS A 126 0.13 -12.40 -14.78
CA LYS A 126 1.54 -12.43 -15.22
C LYS A 126 2.35 -11.33 -14.52
N GLN A 127 1.81 -10.14 -14.43
CA GLN A 127 2.45 -8.97 -13.83
C GLN A 127 2.75 -9.17 -12.34
N VAL A 128 1.98 -9.99 -11.64
CA VAL A 128 2.26 -10.36 -10.24
C VAL A 128 2.92 -11.74 -10.11
N GLY A 129 3.54 -12.24 -11.18
CA GLY A 129 4.27 -13.52 -11.18
C GLY A 129 3.38 -14.75 -10.97
N LEU A 130 2.13 -14.71 -11.45
CA LEU A 130 1.20 -15.84 -11.40
C LEU A 130 0.90 -16.39 -12.79
N ASP A 131 0.70 -17.71 -12.85
CA ASP A 131 0.23 -18.38 -14.07
C ASP A 131 -1.20 -17.90 -14.41
N PRO A 132 -1.44 -17.41 -15.64
CA PRO A 132 -2.78 -17.07 -16.13
C PRO A 132 -3.80 -18.21 -16.05
N ALA A 133 -3.37 -19.46 -16.08
CA ALA A 133 -4.24 -20.62 -15.89
C ALA A 133 -4.99 -20.64 -14.56
N LEU A 134 -4.52 -19.86 -13.58
CA LEU A 134 -5.20 -19.68 -12.28
C LEU A 134 -6.46 -18.82 -12.39
N ALA A 135 -6.71 -18.10 -13.49
CA ALA A 135 -7.83 -17.17 -13.65
C ALA A 135 -9.21 -17.80 -13.35
N GLY A 136 -9.41 -19.07 -13.74
CA GLY A 136 -10.64 -19.83 -13.48
C GLY A 136 -10.76 -20.44 -12.09
N ARG A 137 -9.69 -20.45 -11.29
CA ARG A 137 -9.69 -21.04 -9.94
C ARG A 137 -10.42 -20.14 -8.94
N TYR A 138 -10.87 -20.75 -7.85
CA TYR A 138 -11.43 -20.06 -6.69
C TYR A 138 -10.37 -19.82 -5.62
N PRO A 139 -10.49 -18.82 -4.75
CA PRO A 139 -9.50 -18.50 -3.71
C PRO A 139 -9.11 -19.69 -2.81
N ARG A 140 -10.04 -20.60 -2.55
CA ARG A 140 -9.79 -21.83 -1.75
C ARG A 140 -8.76 -22.78 -2.38
N ALA A 141 -8.58 -22.71 -3.70
CA ALA A 141 -7.65 -23.56 -4.43
C ALA A 141 -6.25 -22.93 -4.60
N LEU A 142 -6.02 -21.77 -3.95
CA LEU A 142 -4.76 -21.03 -4.02
C LEU A 142 -3.98 -21.15 -2.71
N SER A 143 -2.64 -21.11 -2.79
CA SER A 143 -1.78 -20.92 -1.62
C SER A 143 -1.97 -19.50 -1.00
N GLY A 144 -1.48 -19.30 0.22
CA GLY A 144 -1.51 -17.99 0.88
C GLY A 144 -0.86 -16.89 0.04
N GLY A 145 0.36 -17.17 -0.45
CA GLY A 145 1.10 -16.24 -1.31
C GLY A 145 0.42 -15.99 -2.67
N GLN A 146 -0.20 -17.02 -3.27
CA GLN A 146 -0.98 -16.83 -4.50
C GLN A 146 -2.19 -15.94 -4.26
N ARG A 147 -2.94 -16.14 -3.16
CA ARG A 147 -4.05 -15.27 -2.80
C ARG A 147 -3.60 -13.82 -2.64
N GLN A 148 -2.45 -13.59 -1.98
CA GLN A 148 -1.91 -12.27 -1.76
C GLN A 148 -1.57 -11.56 -3.07
N ARG A 149 -0.92 -12.26 -4.01
CA ARG A 149 -0.62 -11.75 -5.35
C ARG A 149 -1.88 -11.44 -6.16
N VAL A 150 -2.92 -12.24 -6.06
CA VAL A 150 -4.24 -11.93 -6.65
C VAL A 150 -4.83 -10.66 -6.04
N GLY A 151 -4.66 -10.45 -4.73
CA GLY A 151 -5.08 -9.22 -4.04
C GLY A 151 -4.37 -7.97 -4.59
N ILE A 152 -3.07 -8.07 -4.86
CA ILE A 152 -2.28 -7.00 -5.50
C ILE A 152 -2.77 -6.76 -6.94
N ALA A 153 -2.95 -7.82 -7.73
CA ALA A 153 -3.49 -7.71 -9.09
C ALA A 153 -4.87 -7.04 -9.11
N ARG A 154 -5.74 -7.36 -8.15
CA ARG A 154 -7.05 -6.70 -7.98
C ARG A 154 -6.91 -5.21 -7.66
N ALA A 155 -5.97 -4.83 -6.80
CA ALA A 155 -5.75 -3.44 -6.44
C ALA A 155 -5.23 -2.60 -7.63
N LEU A 156 -4.47 -3.21 -8.54
CA LEU A 156 -3.95 -2.58 -9.76
C LEU A 156 -4.95 -2.54 -10.91
N ALA A 157 -6.01 -3.36 -10.88
CA ALA A 157 -6.86 -3.63 -12.04
C ALA A 157 -7.60 -2.40 -12.60
N ALA A 158 -7.93 -1.43 -11.75
CA ALA A 158 -8.58 -0.19 -12.18
C ALA A 158 -7.61 0.88 -12.73
N GLY A 159 -6.29 0.61 -12.76
CA GLY A 159 -5.28 1.59 -13.14
C GLY A 159 -5.22 2.79 -12.18
N PRO A 160 -5.13 2.57 -10.86
CA PRO A 160 -5.18 3.68 -9.90
C PRO A 160 -3.93 4.54 -9.98
N GLU A 161 -4.06 5.84 -9.65
CA GLU A 161 -2.92 6.76 -9.47
C GLU A 161 -2.27 6.63 -8.09
N LEU A 162 -3.02 6.08 -7.13
CA LEU A 162 -2.60 5.86 -5.74
C LEU A 162 -2.86 4.40 -5.34
N LEU A 163 -1.81 3.73 -4.88
CA LEU A 163 -1.85 2.35 -4.38
C LEU A 163 -1.51 2.32 -2.89
N LEU A 164 -2.44 1.86 -2.08
CA LEU A 164 -2.28 1.63 -0.65
C LEU A 164 -2.03 0.14 -0.42
N MET A 165 -1.00 -0.18 0.35
CA MET A 165 -0.63 -1.57 0.64
C MET A 165 -0.36 -1.74 2.14
N ASP A 166 -1.11 -2.62 2.79
CA ASP A 166 -0.98 -2.91 4.22
C ASP A 166 -0.38 -4.29 4.42
N GLU A 167 0.92 -4.36 4.71
CA GLU A 167 1.72 -5.58 4.88
C GLU A 167 1.51 -6.63 3.76
N PRO A 168 1.62 -6.24 2.47
CA PRO A 168 1.16 -7.07 1.35
C PRO A 168 1.98 -8.34 1.12
N PHE A 169 3.13 -8.50 1.79
CA PHE A 169 4.00 -9.67 1.62
C PHE A 169 4.07 -10.57 2.87
N GLY A 170 3.23 -10.33 3.88
CA GLY A 170 3.27 -11.05 5.16
C GLY A 170 3.07 -12.58 5.07
N ALA A 171 2.36 -13.08 4.05
CA ALA A 171 2.11 -14.51 3.84
C ALA A 171 2.91 -15.11 2.66
N VAL A 172 3.97 -14.41 2.21
CA VAL A 172 4.78 -14.81 1.04
C VAL A 172 6.14 -15.30 1.55
N ASP A 173 6.62 -16.44 0.99
CA ASP A 173 7.96 -16.93 1.27
C ASP A 173 9.05 -15.97 0.77
N GLU A 174 10.25 -16.06 1.31
CA GLU A 174 11.32 -15.08 1.12
C GLU A 174 11.75 -14.94 -0.34
N ILE A 175 11.89 -16.06 -1.08
CA ILE A 175 12.31 -16.04 -2.49
C ILE A 175 11.25 -15.35 -3.34
N THR A 176 10.00 -15.74 -3.17
CA THR A 176 8.86 -15.16 -3.87
C THR A 176 8.67 -13.68 -3.49
N ARG A 177 8.91 -13.31 -2.22
CA ARG A 177 8.85 -11.92 -1.74
C ARG A 177 9.84 -11.03 -2.49
N GLY A 178 11.09 -11.48 -2.66
CA GLY A 178 12.10 -10.74 -3.43
C GLY A 178 11.65 -10.47 -4.86
N GLN A 179 11.12 -11.48 -5.54
CA GLN A 179 10.58 -11.35 -6.91
C GLN A 179 9.42 -10.35 -6.98
N LEU A 180 8.50 -10.39 -6.02
CA LEU A 180 7.36 -9.48 -5.96
C LEU A 180 7.77 -8.03 -5.67
N GLN A 181 8.78 -7.83 -4.85
CA GLN A 181 9.35 -6.52 -4.60
C GLN A 181 9.93 -5.93 -5.89
N ASP A 182 10.69 -6.72 -6.65
CA ASP A 182 11.29 -6.27 -7.91
C ASP A 182 10.22 -5.97 -8.96
N GLU A 183 9.18 -6.79 -9.02
CA GLU A 183 8.03 -6.57 -9.90
C GLU A 183 7.24 -5.31 -9.51
N LEU A 184 7.00 -5.08 -8.23
CA LEU A 184 6.32 -3.88 -7.74
C LEU A 184 7.13 -2.62 -8.05
N LEU A 185 8.46 -2.66 -7.91
CA LEU A 185 9.35 -1.58 -8.32
C LEU A 185 9.31 -1.34 -9.84
N ARG A 186 9.20 -2.40 -10.64
CA ARG A 186 9.05 -2.29 -12.09
C ARG A 186 7.72 -1.61 -12.44
N ILE A 187 6.61 -2.06 -11.86
CA ILE A 187 5.29 -1.46 -12.04
C ILE A 187 5.32 0.03 -11.67
N HIS A 188 5.87 0.36 -10.50
CA HIS A 188 5.99 1.74 -10.03
C HIS A 188 6.76 2.62 -11.03
N ARG A 189 7.91 2.15 -11.52
CA ARG A 189 8.74 2.91 -12.48
C ARG A 189 8.05 3.09 -13.84
N GLU A 190 7.35 2.07 -14.34
CA GLU A 190 6.69 2.10 -15.63
C GLU A 190 5.40 2.92 -15.62
N SER A 191 4.62 2.88 -14.53
CA SER A 191 3.32 3.55 -14.45
C SER A 191 3.36 4.93 -13.79
N GLY A 192 4.40 5.25 -13.03
CA GLY A 192 4.45 6.48 -12.21
C GLY A 192 3.44 6.50 -11.07
N ILE A 193 2.84 5.36 -10.72
CA ILE A 193 1.86 5.25 -9.63
C ILE A 193 2.47 5.68 -8.30
N THR A 194 1.73 6.43 -7.49
CA THR A 194 2.13 6.70 -6.11
C THR A 194 1.80 5.51 -5.23
N VAL A 195 2.74 5.10 -4.39
CA VAL A 195 2.54 3.95 -3.49
C VAL A 195 2.71 4.38 -2.03
N LEU A 196 1.77 4.02 -1.18
CA LEU A 196 1.91 4.09 0.27
C LEU A 196 1.90 2.67 0.83
N PHE A 197 3.06 2.21 1.27
CA PHE A 197 3.36 0.81 1.58
C PHE A 197 3.70 0.65 3.05
N VAL A 198 2.84 0.00 3.80
CA VAL A 198 3.09 -0.32 5.22
C VAL A 198 3.79 -1.67 5.32
N THR A 199 4.87 -1.69 6.08
CA THR A 199 5.61 -2.92 6.43
C THR A 199 6.18 -2.82 7.84
N HIS A 200 6.49 -3.97 8.43
CA HIS A 200 7.28 -4.07 9.66
C HIS A 200 8.75 -4.44 9.38
N ASP A 201 9.09 -4.72 8.11
CA ASP A 201 10.43 -5.07 7.67
C ASP A 201 11.17 -3.82 7.17
N ILE A 202 12.24 -3.46 7.87
CA ILE A 202 13.04 -2.27 7.52
C ILE A 202 13.85 -2.48 6.22
N ALA A 203 14.34 -3.70 5.96
CA ALA A 203 15.09 -3.98 4.73
C ALA A 203 14.19 -3.81 3.51
N GLU A 204 12.95 -4.29 3.61
CA GLU A 204 11.91 -4.08 2.61
C GLU A 204 11.61 -2.59 2.40
N ALA A 205 11.45 -1.83 3.49
CA ALA A 205 11.17 -0.40 3.41
C ALA A 205 12.30 0.38 2.74
N LEU A 206 13.55 0.08 3.07
CA LEU A 206 14.73 0.74 2.49
C LEU A 206 14.97 0.33 1.02
N LYS A 207 14.60 -0.91 0.63
CA LYS A 207 14.70 -1.38 -0.75
C LYS A 207 13.67 -0.73 -1.66
N LEU A 208 12.42 -0.63 -1.20
CA LEU A 208 11.28 -0.23 -2.03
C LEU A 208 11.06 1.29 -2.04
N GLY A 209 11.30 1.97 -0.92
CA GLY A 209 10.93 3.36 -0.74
C GLY A 209 11.82 4.34 -1.52
N THR A 210 11.22 5.27 -2.25
CA THR A 210 11.89 6.53 -2.62
C THR A 210 11.93 7.47 -1.41
N ARG A 211 10.97 7.32 -0.51
CA ARG A 211 10.85 7.96 0.80
C ARG A 211 10.43 6.92 1.82
N THR A 212 10.91 7.06 3.05
CA THR A 212 10.49 6.23 4.17
C THR A 212 9.99 7.09 5.31
N LEU A 213 8.79 6.81 5.77
CA LEU A 213 8.15 7.38 6.94
C LEU A 213 8.37 6.46 8.13
N VAL A 214 9.07 6.94 9.14
CA VAL A 214 9.25 6.24 10.41
C VAL A 214 8.29 6.82 11.43
N MET A 215 7.46 5.96 12.02
CA MET A 215 6.46 6.35 13.03
C MET A 215 6.71 5.64 14.36
N ASP A 216 6.48 6.34 15.45
CA ASP A 216 6.39 5.75 16.79
C ASP A 216 5.35 6.51 17.63
N ALA A 217 4.56 5.78 18.40
CA ALA A 217 3.53 6.34 19.30
C ALA A 217 2.58 7.38 18.65
N GLY A 218 2.26 7.19 17.37
CA GLY A 218 1.34 8.08 16.63
C GLY A 218 1.98 9.35 16.06
N GLU A 219 3.29 9.49 16.16
CA GLU A 219 4.05 10.65 15.72
C GLU A 219 5.06 10.28 14.63
N ILE A 220 5.38 11.25 13.77
CA ILE A 220 6.43 11.12 12.76
C ILE A 220 7.79 11.27 13.45
N GLN A 221 8.61 10.25 13.38
CA GLN A 221 9.98 10.28 13.90
C GLN A 221 10.97 10.80 12.85
N GLN A 222 10.76 10.41 11.58
CA GLN A 222 11.50 10.92 10.43
C GLN A 222 10.75 10.58 9.13
N TYR A 223 10.80 11.49 8.16
CA TYR A 223 10.34 11.26 6.79
C TYR A 223 11.41 11.72 5.83
N ASP A 224 12.12 10.77 5.24
CA ASP A 224 13.28 11.09 4.39
C ASP A 224 13.56 9.99 3.35
N THR A 225 14.59 10.19 2.52
CA THR A 225 15.10 9.13 1.65
C THR A 225 15.76 8.00 2.47
N PRO A 226 15.75 6.75 1.98
CA PRO A 226 16.47 5.65 2.64
C PRO A 226 17.93 5.98 2.97
N SER A 227 18.64 6.64 2.06
CA SER A 227 20.05 7.02 2.26
C SER A 227 20.22 7.99 3.43
N ARG A 228 19.34 8.98 3.57
CA ARG A 228 19.39 9.93 4.68
C ARG A 228 19.00 9.33 6.01
N LEU A 229 18.02 8.42 6.01
CA LEU A 229 17.67 7.64 7.21
C LEU A 229 18.86 6.84 7.75
N LEU A 230 19.64 6.23 6.83
CA LEU A 230 20.85 5.46 7.20
C LEU A 230 21.98 6.36 7.69
N ALA A 231 22.22 7.49 7.04
CA ALA A 231 23.35 8.38 7.34
C ALA A 231 23.08 9.35 8.48
N HIS A 232 21.83 9.82 8.62
CA HIS A 232 21.43 10.87 9.56
C HIS A 232 20.10 10.54 10.24
N PRO A 233 20.08 9.51 11.13
CA PRO A 233 18.88 9.20 11.91
C PRO A 233 18.52 10.36 12.82
N ALA A 234 17.25 10.86 12.71
CA ALA A 234 16.81 12.07 13.41
C ALA A 234 16.55 11.83 14.92
N THR A 235 16.25 10.59 15.30
CA THR A 235 15.94 10.24 16.70
C THR A 235 16.65 8.95 17.12
N PRO A 236 16.88 8.72 18.44
CA PRO A 236 17.41 7.46 18.94
C PRO A 236 16.55 6.24 18.56
N PHE A 237 15.25 6.44 18.30
CA PHE A 237 14.37 5.39 17.83
C PHE A 237 14.75 4.98 16.40
N VAL A 238 14.89 5.94 15.49
CA VAL A 238 15.28 5.71 14.09
C VAL A 238 16.67 5.07 14.04
N GLU A 239 17.63 5.55 14.83
CA GLU A 239 18.99 5.00 14.91
C GLU A 239 18.97 3.50 15.29
N ARG A 240 18.23 3.13 16.35
CA ARG A 240 18.11 1.72 16.77
C ARG A 240 17.47 0.86 15.68
N LEU A 241 16.48 1.40 14.98
CA LEU A 241 15.79 0.70 13.91
C LEU A 241 16.74 0.39 12.75
N VAL A 242 17.52 1.38 12.31
CA VAL A 242 18.49 1.28 11.22
C VAL A 242 19.66 0.36 11.57
N ARG A 243 20.26 0.48 12.76
CA ARG A 243 21.36 -0.39 13.22
C ARG A 243 20.96 -1.86 13.24
N ARG A 244 19.72 -2.16 13.63
CA ARG A 244 19.20 -3.54 13.64
C ARG A 244 19.14 -4.13 12.24
N SER A 245 18.78 -3.34 11.22
CA SER A 245 18.77 -3.77 9.83
C SER A 245 20.17 -4.06 9.29
N GLN A 246 21.13 -3.17 9.57
CA GLN A 246 22.52 -3.34 9.12
C GLN A 246 23.18 -4.58 9.75
N ALA A 247 22.93 -4.83 11.03
CA ALA A 247 23.44 -6.01 11.73
C ALA A 247 22.86 -7.33 11.17
N PHE A 248 21.65 -7.30 10.61
CA PHE A 248 21.04 -8.46 9.98
C PHE A 248 21.63 -8.73 8.58
N GLN A 249 21.85 -7.67 7.79
CA GLN A 249 22.47 -7.77 6.46
C GLN A 249 23.95 -8.20 6.51
N ALA A 250 24.67 -7.85 7.56
CA ALA A 250 26.07 -8.26 7.74
C ALA A 250 26.25 -9.74 8.15
N ARG A 251 25.15 -10.44 8.48
CA ARG A 251 25.14 -11.85 8.90
C ARG A 251 24.55 -12.80 7.85
N ALA A 252 23.95 -12.28 6.80
CA ALA A 252 23.38 -13.00 5.66
C ALA A 252 24.38 -13.06 4.51
#